data_e6b86dfaf36e2054351326f095ed5ba5
#
_entry.id   e6b86dfaf36e2054351326f095ed5ba5
#
_cell.length_a   1.000
_cell.length_b   1.000
_cell.length_c   1.000
_cell.angle_alpha   90.00
_cell.angle_beta   90.00
_cell.angle_gamma   90.00
#
_symmetry.space_group_name_H-M   'P 1'
#
loop_
_entity.id
_entity.type
_entity.pdbx_description
1 polymer ?
#
loop_
_entity_poly.entity_id
_entity_poly.type
_entity_poly.pdbx_seq_one_letter_code
_entity_poly.pdbx_strand_id
1 'polypeptide(L)'
;MTSTAPSIIAARAAAPDPLAQPAARPPRSAAAAPSRAPHRPHRDERPPTPLRRAARWLTEALFPPLCINCHAEVETPHGLCPACWRETTFVAEPVCDRCGAPTLGHEDADICDACLHQAPSFARARAALVYEGIGRRLTLALKHGDRLDVARPAALWMRRIGRPLIDSADLIAPTPLHWRRLFARRANQAATLAREVARLADRKDDLVPDLLERVRATPSQKGLSRDERRANLAGAIRVRPALRARVAGRRVLVVDDVITTGATLSACADALREAGAAEVFALALARAVPEPFAEDDAP
;
A
#
# COMPACT_ATOMS: atom_id res chain seq x y z
N MET A 1 -77.01 14.71 9.26
CA MET A 1 -76.07 13.74 9.83
C MET A 1 -74.77 13.82 9.05
N THR A 2 -73.87 14.65 9.52
CA THR A 2 -72.61 15.00 8.87
C THR A 2 -71.49 14.16 9.52
N SER A 3 -70.88 13.25 8.75
CA SER A 3 -69.75 12.43 9.20
C SER A 3 -68.46 13.08 8.71
N THR A 4 -67.67 13.53 9.71
CA THR A 4 -66.36 14.13 9.49
C THR A 4 -65.29 13.02 9.63
N ALA A 5 -64.52 12.77 8.54
CA ALA A 5 -63.39 11.84 8.58
C ALA A 5 -62.11 12.61 9.00
N PRO A 6 -61.22 12.02 9.82
CA PRO A 6 -59.99 12.65 10.24
C PRO A 6 -58.89 12.56 9.16
N SER A 7 -58.25 13.68 8.89
CA SER A 7 -57.10 13.84 8.00
C SER A 7 -55.84 13.25 8.64
N ILE A 8 -55.25 12.23 8.02
CA ILE A 8 -53.97 11.67 8.44
C ILE A 8 -52.84 12.48 7.77
N ILE A 9 -52.23 13.37 8.52
CA ILE A 9 -51.00 14.06 8.14
C ILE A 9 -49.83 13.09 8.27
N ALA A 10 -49.40 12.53 7.13
CA ALA A 10 -48.16 11.73 7.10
C ALA A 10 -46.93 12.64 7.28
N ALA A 11 -46.24 12.48 8.39
CA ALA A 11 -44.97 13.13 8.63
C ALA A 11 -43.92 12.57 7.64
N ARG A 12 -43.48 13.41 6.72
CA ARG A 12 -42.35 13.12 5.83
C ARG A 12 -41.07 13.08 6.65
N ALA A 13 -40.47 11.90 6.82
CA ALA A 13 -39.12 11.77 7.37
C ALA A 13 -38.13 12.52 6.44
N ALA A 14 -37.41 13.48 6.98
CA ALA A 14 -36.36 14.20 6.28
C ALA A 14 -35.24 13.22 5.88
N ALA A 15 -34.82 13.28 4.62
CA ALA A 15 -33.66 12.55 4.14
C ALA A 15 -32.39 13.06 4.87
N PRO A 16 -31.44 12.17 5.21
CA PRO A 16 -30.22 12.60 5.88
C PRO A 16 -29.40 13.50 4.93
N ASP A 17 -28.88 14.58 5.50
CA ASP A 17 -28.01 15.56 4.84
C ASP A 17 -26.73 14.89 4.32
N PRO A 18 -26.43 14.91 3.02
CA PRO A 18 -25.23 14.30 2.44
C PRO A 18 -23.92 14.99 2.83
N LEU A 19 -23.97 16.14 3.52
CA LEU A 19 -22.81 16.91 3.98
C LEU A 19 -22.55 16.81 5.49
N ALA A 20 -23.26 15.97 6.22
CA ALA A 20 -23.00 15.74 7.64
C ALA A 20 -21.61 15.11 7.80
N GLN A 21 -20.63 15.90 8.23
CA GLN A 21 -19.34 15.41 8.66
C GLN A 21 -19.55 14.42 9.80
N PRO A 22 -18.91 13.20 9.75
CA PRO A 22 -18.97 12.30 10.89
C PRO A 22 -18.34 12.98 12.10
N ALA A 23 -19.12 13.15 13.15
CA ALA A 23 -18.70 13.75 14.41
C ALA A 23 -17.38 13.14 14.87
N ALA A 24 -16.40 13.99 15.19
CA ALA A 24 -15.13 13.59 15.76
C ALA A 24 -15.40 12.69 16.98
N ARG A 25 -14.99 11.44 16.88
CA ARG A 25 -15.18 10.46 17.94
C ARG A 25 -14.38 10.92 19.17
N PRO A 26 -14.97 10.98 20.37
CA PRO A 26 -14.23 11.34 21.58
C PRO A 26 -13.05 10.38 21.77
N PRO A 27 -11.91 10.84 22.34
CA PRO A 27 -10.78 9.96 22.63
C PRO A 27 -11.27 8.79 23.46
N ARG A 28 -10.97 7.57 23.02
CA ARG A 28 -11.34 6.37 23.78
C ARG A 28 -10.80 6.50 25.18
N SER A 29 -11.70 6.38 26.17
CA SER A 29 -11.34 6.09 27.57
C SER A 29 -10.24 5.04 27.58
N ALA A 30 -9.14 5.35 28.27
CA ALA A 30 -7.98 4.50 28.40
C ALA A 30 -8.34 3.21 29.17
N ALA A 31 -8.91 2.25 28.45
CA ALA A 31 -8.77 0.86 28.85
C ALA A 31 -7.29 0.56 28.64
N ALA A 32 -6.58 0.31 29.75
CA ALA A 32 -5.14 0.13 29.81
C ALA A 32 -4.67 -0.83 28.71
N ALA A 33 -4.01 -0.27 27.68
CA ALA A 33 -3.19 -1.07 26.81
C ALA A 33 -2.15 -1.75 27.70
N PRO A 34 -1.87 -3.06 27.52
CA PRO A 34 -0.78 -3.69 28.25
C PRO A 34 0.46 -2.83 27.98
N SER A 35 1.09 -2.36 29.04
CA SER A 35 2.27 -1.51 28.99
C SER A 35 3.30 -2.19 28.09
N ARG A 36 3.57 -1.59 26.91
CA ARG A 36 4.70 -2.01 26.08
C ARG A 36 5.92 -1.93 26.96
N ALA A 37 6.56 -3.06 27.19
CA ALA A 37 7.86 -3.11 27.85
C ALA A 37 8.79 -2.09 27.18
N PRO A 38 9.63 -1.37 27.96
CA PRO A 38 10.51 -0.38 27.39
C PRO A 38 11.36 -1.03 26.30
N HIS A 39 11.45 -0.34 25.17
CA HIS A 39 12.25 -0.69 24.00
C HIS A 39 13.63 -1.21 24.44
N ARG A 40 13.84 -2.52 24.34
CA ARG A 40 15.19 -3.07 24.54
C ARG A 40 16.05 -2.51 23.41
N PRO A 41 17.15 -1.79 23.72
CA PRO A 41 18.07 -1.34 22.67
C PRO A 41 18.54 -2.56 21.88
N HIS A 42 18.60 -2.41 20.57
CA HIS A 42 19.05 -3.43 19.63
C HIS A 42 20.32 -4.10 20.16
N ARG A 43 20.25 -5.41 20.44
CA ARG A 43 21.42 -6.24 20.68
C ARG A 43 22.17 -6.34 19.35
N ASP A 44 23.13 -5.47 19.12
CA ASP A 44 24.32 -5.63 18.27
C ASP A 44 24.99 -4.29 17.94
N GLU A 45 25.04 -3.35 18.89
CA GLU A 45 25.91 -2.17 18.78
C GLU A 45 27.31 -2.42 19.38
N ARG A 46 27.80 -3.65 19.36
CA ARG A 46 29.24 -3.84 19.59
C ARG A 46 29.95 -3.39 18.31
N PRO A 47 30.92 -2.46 18.41
CA PRO A 47 31.71 -2.06 17.26
C PRO A 47 32.35 -3.32 16.64
N PRO A 48 32.26 -3.43 15.28
CA PRO A 48 32.77 -4.61 14.59
C PRO A 48 34.26 -4.81 14.95
N THR A 49 34.59 -6.05 15.30
CA THR A 49 35.99 -6.42 15.61
C THR A 49 36.91 -6.05 14.45
N PRO A 50 38.21 -5.77 14.70
CA PRO A 50 39.18 -5.41 13.64
C PRO A 50 39.16 -6.42 12.47
N LEU A 51 38.99 -7.70 12.77
CA LEU A 51 38.93 -8.78 11.79
C LEU A 51 37.67 -8.66 10.90
N ARG A 52 36.51 -8.33 11.49
CA ARG A 52 35.27 -8.08 10.73
C ARG A 52 35.34 -6.83 9.87
N ARG A 53 36.08 -5.79 10.34
CA ARG A 53 36.35 -4.59 9.55
C ARG A 53 37.25 -4.89 8.36
N ALA A 54 38.33 -5.64 8.56
CA ALA A 54 39.22 -6.05 7.47
C ALA A 54 38.52 -6.95 6.45
N ALA A 55 37.74 -7.93 6.92
CA ALA A 55 36.94 -8.79 6.04
C ALA A 55 35.90 -8.00 5.23
N ARG A 56 35.25 -7.03 5.88
CA ARG A 56 34.29 -6.14 5.20
C ARG A 56 34.98 -5.26 4.15
N TRP A 57 36.12 -4.66 4.49
CA TRP A 57 36.88 -3.86 3.54
C TRP A 57 37.34 -4.69 2.33
N LEU A 58 37.84 -5.91 2.56
CA LEU A 58 38.25 -6.82 1.49
C LEU A 58 37.05 -7.21 0.62
N THR A 59 35.89 -7.49 1.21
CA THR A 59 34.66 -7.80 0.47
C THR A 59 34.19 -6.62 -0.35
N GLU A 60 34.20 -5.40 0.21
CA GLU A 60 33.82 -4.17 -0.50
C GLU A 60 34.82 -3.81 -1.63
N ALA A 61 36.11 -4.11 -1.46
CA ALA A 61 37.11 -3.92 -2.49
C ALA A 61 36.97 -4.90 -3.66
N LEU A 62 36.56 -6.15 -3.40
CA LEU A 62 36.36 -7.17 -4.42
C LEU A 62 34.94 -7.12 -5.05
N PHE A 63 33.97 -6.67 -4.29
CA PHE A 63 32.55 -6.56 -4.67
C PHE A 63 32.00 -5.22 -4.22
N PRO A 64 32.34 -4.12 -4.91
CA PRO A 64 31.85 -2.80 -4.56
C PRO A 64 30.32 -2.78 -4.65
N PRO A 65 29.64 -2.06 -3.74
CA PRO A 65 28.21 -1.91 -3.81
C PRO A 65 27.81 -1.21 -5.11
N LEU A 66 26.80 -1.75 -5.78
CA LEU A 66 26.32 -1.26 -7.06
C LEU A 66 24.95 -0.60 -6.94
N CYS A 67 24.73 0.41 -7.79
CA CYS A 67 23.44 1.05 -7.96
C CYS A 67 22.38 0.03 -8.40
N ILE A 68 21.27 -0.03 -7.69
CA ILE A 68 20.18 -0.99 -7.95
C ILE A 68 19.50 -0.80 -9.32
N ASN A 69 19.73 0.33 -10.02
CA ASN A 69 19.19 0.59 -11.35
C ASN A 69 20.24 0.42 -12.46
N CYS A 70 21.35 1.14 -12.42
CA CYS A 70 22.32 1.19 -13.53
C CYS A 70 23.61 0.39 -13.28
N HIS A 71 23.78 -0.20 -12.09
CA HIS A 71 24.95 -0.96 -11.66
C HIS A 71 26.28 -0.14 -11.60
N ALA A 72 26.22 1.19 -11.63
CA ALA A 72 27.37 2.02 -11.29
C ALA A 72 27.75 1.84 -9.82
N GLU A 73 29.03 1.97 -9.48
CA GLU A 73 29.50 1.90 -8.09
C GLU A 73 28.85 2.99 -7.24
N VAL A 74 28.53 2.65 -5.99
CA VAL A 74 27.94 3.55 -4.99
C VAL A 74 28.63 3.37 -3.65
N GLU A 75 28.61 4.40 -2.81
CA GLU A 75 29.24 4.33 -1.48
C GLU A 75 28.48 3.42 -0.49
N THR A 76 27.17 3.31 -0.65
CA THR A 76 26.31 2.54 0.25
C THR A 76 25.59 1.41 -0.48
N PRO A 77 25.61 0.18 0.06
CA PRO A 77 24.88 -0.95 -0.50
C PRO A 77 23.37 -0.66 -0.62
N HIS A 78 22.77 -1.19 -1.66
CA HIS A 78 21.34 -1.09 -1.89
C HIS A 78 20.83 0.34 -2.09
N GLY A 79 21.62 1.21 -2.72
CA GLY A 79 21.26 2.59 -3.04
C GLY A 79 21.11 2.83 -4.54
N LEU A 80 20.64 4.03 -4.87
CA LEU A 80 20.74 4.60 -6.21
C LEU A 80 21.99 5.49 -6.26
N CYS A 81 22.68 5.50 -7.40
CA CYS A 81 23.74 6.50 -7.64
C CYS A 81 23.10 7.91 -7.76
N PRO A 82 23.88 9.00 -7.63
CA PRO A 82 23.34 10.36 -7.70
C PRO A 82 22.58 10.67 -8.99
N ALA A 83 23.01 10.12 -10.14
CA ALA A 83 22.30 10.28 -11.40
C ALA A 83 20.92 9.62 -11.38
N CYS A 84 20.86 8.34 -11.02
CA CYS A 84 19.60 7.61 -10.90
C CYS A 84 18.67 8.19 -9.82
N TRP A 85 19.22 8.69 -8.72
CA TRP A 85 18.43 9.35 -7.68
C TRP A 85 17.71 10.60 -8.24
N ARG A 86 18.41 11.44 -8.99
CA ARG A 86 17.83 12.65 -9.61
C ARG A 86 16.75 12.35 -10.65
N GLU A 87 16.89 11.24 -11.36
CA GLU A 87 15.92 10.78 -12.36
C GLU A 87 14.73 10.01 -11.77
N THR A 88 14.77 9.72 -10.46
CA THR A 88 13.70 8.98 -9.81
C THR A 88 12.64 9.94 -9.31
N THR A 89 11.40 9.80 -9.80
CA THR A 89 10.26 10.58 -9.33
C THR A 89 9.70 9.94 -8.06
N PHE A 90 10.05 10.51 -6.91
CA PHE A 90 9.45 10.16 -5.63
C PHE A 90 8.09 10.84 -5.47
N VAL A 91 7.13 10.11 -4.91
CA VAL A 91 5.86 10.72 -4.51
C VAL A 91 6.10 11.62 -3.29
N ALA A 92 5.73 12.88 -3.42
CA ALA A 92 5.81 13.90 -2.37
C ALA A 92 4.45 14.59 -2.22
N GLU A 93 4.19 15.18 -1.06
CA GLU A 93 3.01 16.01 -0.83
C GLU A 93 3.04 17.26 -1.77
N PRO A 94 1.88 17.73 -2.25
CA PRO A 94 0.53 17.27 -1.92
C PRO A 94 0.10 16.02 -2.69
N VAL A 95 -0.60 15.12 -1.99
CA VAL A 95 -1.14 13.88 -2.57
C VAL A 95 -2.61 13.70 -2.19
N CYS A 96 -3.36 13.03 -3.05
CA CYS A 96 -4.73 12.64 -2.74
C CYS A 96 -4.80 11.83 -1.44
N ASP A 97 -5.59 12.27 -0.49
CA ASP A 97 -5.73 11.63 0.83
C ASP A 97 -6.21 10.18 0.72
N ARG A 98 -7.05 9.86 -0.26
CA ARG A 98 -7.57 8.51 -0.47
C ARG A 98 -6.59 7.61 -1.20
N CYS A 99 -6.16 7.98 -2.40
CA CYS A 99 -5.41 7.05 -3.25
C CYS A 99 -3.90 7.32 -3.32
N GLY A 100 -3.41 8.40 -2.70
CA GLY A 100 -1.98 8.75 -2.67
C GLY A 100 -1.41 9.16 -4.04
N ALA A 101 -2.25 9.51 -5.01
CA ALA A 101 -1.78 10.08 -6.27
C ALA A 101 -1.30 11.52 -6.03
N PRO A 102 -0.18 11.96 -6.65
CA PRO A 102 0.20 13.36 -6.65
C PRO A 102 -0.94 14.25 -7.14
N THR A 103 -1.12 15.41 -6.52
CA THR A 103 -2.10 16.42 -6.90
C THR A 103 -1.39 17.73 -7.21
N LEU A 104 -2.05 18.64 -7.94
CA LEU A 104 -1.47 19.94 -8.30
C LEU A 104 -1.49 20.96 -7.15
N GLY A 105 -1.90 20.55 -5.94
CA GLY A 105 -1.84 21.42 -4.76
C GLY A 105 -2.83 22.59 -4.77
N HIS A 106 -4.05 22.39 -5.26
CA HIS A 106 -5.13 23.33 -5.03
C HIS A 106 -5.48 23.34 -3.54
N GLU A 107 -5.57 24.52 -2.95
CA GLU A 107 -5.70 24.74 -1.49
C GLU A 107 -6.86 23.98 -0.82
N ASP A 108 -7.85 23.49 -1.60
CA ASP A 108 -9.04 22.79 -1.11
C ASP A 108 -9.17 21.33 -1.55
N ALA A 109 -8.18 20.74 -2.24
CA ALA A 109 -8.36 19.42 -2.85
C ALA A 109 -7.48 18.33 -2.23
N ASP A 110 -7.87 17.86 -1.05
CA ASP A 110 -7.29 16.66 -0.43
C ASP A 110 -7.66 15.36 -1.20
N ILE A 111 -8.56 15.43 -2.19
CA ILE A 111 -9.07 14.27 -2.94
C ILE A 111 -9.05 14.55 -4.44
N CYS A 112 -8.35 13.70 -5.21
CA CYS A 112 -8.27 13.83 -6.67
C CYS A 112 -9.61 13.48 -7.36
N ASP A 113 -9.84 14.02 -8.57
CA ASP A 113 -11.06 13.83 -9.37
C ASP A 113 -11.42 12.35 -9.54
N ALA A 114 -10.44 11.50 -9.78
CA ALA A 114 -10.67 10.07 -9.92
C ALA A 114 -11.26 9.42 -8.66
N CYS A 115 -10.95 9.95 -7.46
CA CYS A 115 -11.52 9.50 -6.19
C CYS A 115 -12.83 10.20 -5.84
N LEU A 116 -13.09 11.39 -6.38
CA LEU A 116 -14.39 12.06 -6.29
C LEU A 116 -15.43 11.30 -7.12
N HIS A 117 -15.09 10.93 -8.35
CA HIS A 117 -15.99 10.17 -9.21
C HIS A 117 -16.19 8.73 -8.73
N GLN A 118 -15.13 8.06 -8.32
CA GLN A 118 -15.19 6.67 -7.90
C GLN A 118 -14.20 6.40 -6.76
N ALA A 119 -14.71 6.48 -5.54
CA ALA A 119 -13.94 6.22 -4.35
C ALA A 119 -13.42 4.75 -4.30
N PRO A 120 -12.15 4.51 -3.94
CA PRO A 120 -11.67 3.16 -3.67
C PRO A 120 -12.28 2.60 -2.38
N SER A 121 -12.28 1.27 -2.26
CA SER A 121 -12.82 0.59 -1.06
C SER A 121 -11.87 0.67 0.16
N PHE A 122 -10.61 0.99 -0.02
CA PHE A 122 -9.69 1.25 1.10
C PHE A 122 -9.84 2.71 1.58
N ALA A 123 -9.55 2.95 2.85
CA ALA A 123 -9.69 4.28 3.45
C ALA A 123 -8.61 5.25 2.97
N ARG A 124 -7.36 4.78 2.94
CA ARG A 124 -6.21 5.61 2.59
C ARG A 124 -5.10 4.76 1.94
N ALA A 125 -4.40 5.34 0.97
CA ALA A 125 -3.23 4.71 0.33
C ALA A 125 -2.04 5.66 0.25
N ARG A 126 -0.82 5.10 0.25
CA ARG A 126 0.44 5.80 -0.05
C ARG A 126 1.30 4.95 -0.96
N ALA A 127 2.11 5.61 -1.77
CA ALA A 127 3.11 4.97 -2.62
C ALA A 127 4.41 5.77 -2.57
N ALA A 128 5.55 5.10 -2.75
CA ALA A 128 6.85 5.75 -2.62
C ALA A 128 7.31 6.44 -3.92
N LEU A 129 7.01 5.85 -5.07
CA LEU A 129 7.50 6.28 -6.37
C LEU A 129 6.34 6.50 -7.34
N VAL A 130 6.54 7.37 -8.33
CA VAL A 130 5.71 7.38 -9.53
C VAL A 130 6.11 6.19 -10.42
N TYR A 131 5.13 5.50 -11.03
CA TYR A 131 5.35 4.33 -11.88
C TYR A 131 5.77 4.74 -13.29
N GLU A 132 6.90 5.42 -13.39
CA GLU A 132 7.53 5.86 -14.65
C GLU A 132 9.06 5.71 -14.56
N GLY A 133 9.78 5.89 -15.63
CA GLY A 133 11.24 5.91 -15.65
C GLY A 133 11.88 4.82 -14.77
N ILE A 134 12.66 5.25 -13.80
CA ILE A 134 13.34 4.36 -12.83
C ILE A 134 12.36 3.65 -11.93
N GLY A 135 11.30 4.32 -11.44
CA GLY A 135 10.28 3.70 -10.61
C GLY A 135 9.63 2.48 -11.27
N ARG A 136 9.32 2.59 -12.57
CA ARG A 136 8.82 1.46 -13.38
C ARG A 136 9.87 0.36 -13.54
N ARG A 137 11.14 0.71 -13.84
CA ARG A 137 12.22 -0.28 -13.97
C ARG A 137 12.44 -1.08 -12.70
N LEU A 138 12.52 -0.43 -11.54
CA LEU A 138 12.70 -1.09 -10.24
C LEU A 138 11.53 -2.01 -9.88
N THR A 139 10.29 -1.55 -10.15
CA THR A 139 9.10 -2.37 -9.90
C THR A 139 9.06 -3.61 -10.81
N LEU A 140 9.48 -3.48 -12.07
CA LEU A 140 9.59 -4.62 -12.98
C LEU A 140 10.72 -5.55 -12.59
N ALA A 141 11.85 -5.02 -12.11
CA ALA A 141 12.97 -5.83 -11.61
C ALA A 141 12.53 -6.75 -10.46
N LEU A 142 11.73 -6.25 -9.53
CA LEU A 142 11.12 -7.07 -8.47
C LEU A 142 10.23 -8.20 -9.04
N LYS A 143 9.56 -7.98 -10.17
CA LYS A 143 8.66 -8.99 -10.78
C LYS A 143 9.39 -10.17 -11.40
N HIS A 144 10.66 -10.02 -11.76
CA HIS A 144 11.45 -11.07 -12.36
C HIS A 144 12.20 -11.97 -11.36
N GLY A 145 11.94 -11.79 -10.04
CA GLY A 145 12.30 -12.74 -8.97
C GLY A 145 13.77 -12.77 -8.55
N ASP A 146 14.69 -12.27 -9.39
CA ASP A 146 16.14 -12.39 -9.16
C ASP A 146 16.73 -11.12 -8.51
N ARG A 147 15.95 -10.03 -8.41
CA ARG A 147 16.40 -8.73 -7.92
C ARG A 147 15.87 -8.44 -6.50
N LEU A 148 16.16 -9.35 -5.57
CA LEU A 148 15.82 -9.17 -4.15
C LEU A 148 16.60 -8.00 -3.49
N ASP A 149 17.70 -7.59 -4.09
CA ASP A 149 18.48 -6.40 -3.72
C ASP A 149 17.65 -5.11 -3.76
N VAL A 150 16.65 -5.03 -4.65
CA VAL A 150 15.72 -3.89 -4.76
C VAL A 150 14.70 -3.87 -3.62
N ALA A 151 14.38 -5.01 -3.00
CA ALA A 151 13.29 -5.11 -2.02
C ALA A 151 13.55 -4.28 -0.77
N ARG A 152 14.78 -4.28 -0.25
CA ARG A 152 15.14 -3.53 0.97
C ARG A 152 15.09 -2.01 0.78
N PRO A 153 15.72 -1.40 -0.25
CA PRO A 153 15.60 0.04 -0.48
C PRO A 153 14.15 0.45 -0.82
N ALA A 154 13.43 -0.35 -1.58
CA ALA A 154 12.00 -0.14 -1.83
C ALA A 154 11.20 -0.06 -0.53
N ALA A 155 11.41 -1.01 0.39
CA ALA A 155 10.75 -1.02 1.69
C ALA A 155 11.15 0.16 2.59
N LEU A 156 12.38 0.67 2.50
CA LEU A 156 12.80 1.89 3.21
C LEU A 156 12.01 3.12 2.73
N TRP A 157 11.85 3.28 1.41
CA TRP A 157 11.06 4.37 0.84
C TRP A 157 9.57 4.22 1.19
N MET A 158 9.03 3.01 1.08
CA MET A 158 7.66 2.69 1.47
C MET A 158 7.41 2.97 2.94
N ARG A 159 8.33 2.57 3.84
CA ARG A 159 8.23 2.84 5.28
C ARG A 159 8.22 4.34 5.56
N ARG A 160 9.04 5.14 4.86
CA ARG A 160 9.10 6.59 5.05
C ARG A 160 7.75 7.25 4.75
N ILE A 161 7.19 7.02 3.57
CA ILE A 161 5.93 7.64 3.15
C ILE A 161 4.70 7.01 3.83
N GLY A 162 4.76 5.71 4.10
CA GLY A 162 3.67 4.93 4.69
C GLY A 162 3.66 4.89 6.21
N ARG A 163 4.59 5.58 6.90
CA ARG A 163 4.71 5.51 8.36
C ARG A 163 3.39 5.72 9.11
N PRO A 164 2.56 6.74 8.81
CA PRO A 164 1.29 6.94 9.51
C PRO A 164 0.34 5.75 9.34
N LEU A 165 0.32 5.11 8.17
CA LEU A 165 -0.53 3.94 7.89
C LEU A 165 -0.01 2.69 8.60
N ILE A 166 1.32 2.49 8.59
CA ILE A 166 1.98 1.38 9.27
C ILE A 166 1.75 1.45 10.78
N ASP A 167 1.93 2.64 11.38
CA ASP A 167 1.75 2.85 12.82
C ASP A 167 0.28 2.70 13.25
N SER A 168 -0.67 3.02 12.36
CA SER A 168 -2.11 2.90 12.61
C SER A 168 -2.66 1.49 12.41
N ALA A 169 -2.02 0.64 11.62
CA ALA A 169 -2.50 -0.71 11.33
C ALA A 169 -2.28 -1.67 12.50
N ASP A 170 -3.16 -2.62 12.67
CA ASP A 170 -3.03 -3.72 13.63
C ASP A 170 -2.45 -4.98 12.97
N LEU A 171 -2.66 -5.14 11.65
CA LEU A 171 -2.15 -6.25 10.83
C LEU A 171 -1.57 -5.72 9.52
N ILE A 172 -0.58 -6.44 8.99
CA ILE A 172 0.05 -6.18 7.68
C ILE A 172 -0.14 -7.43 6.82
N ALA A 173 -0.65 -7.28 5.62
CA ALA A 173 -0.86 -8.38 4.69
C ALA A 173 -0.45 -7.99 3.26
N PRO A 174 0.15 -8.87 2.48
CA PRO A 174 0.39 -8.63 1.06
C PRO A 174 -0.87 -8.87 0.23
N THR A 175 -0.95 -8.24 -0.96
CA THR A 175 -1.91 -8.65 -1.98
C THR A 175 -1.66 -10.10 -2.40
N PRO A 176 -2.72 -10.93 -2.57
CA PRO A 176 -2.56 -12.32 -2.91
C PRO A 176 -2.31 -12.51 -4.41
N LEU A 177 -1.35 -13.36 -4.76
CA LEU A 177 -1.20 -13.88 -6.11
C LEU A 177 -2.02 -15.15 -6.29
N HIS A 178 -2.60 -15.32 -7.48
CA HIS A 178 -3.17 -16.63 -7.85
C HIS A 178 -2.05 -17.67 -7.93
N TRP A 179 -2.30 -18.91 -7.45
CA TRP A 179 -1.29 -19.96 -7.36
C TRP A 179 -0.56 -20.23 -8.70
N ARG A 180 -1.24 -20.18 -9.85
CA ARG A 180 -0.61 -20.33 -11.18
C ARG A 180 0.45 -19.25 -11.45
N ARG A 181 0.20 -18.01 -11.01
CA ARG A 181 1.17 -16.90 -11.14
C ARG A 181 2.30 -17.02 -10.12
N LEU A 182 2.00 -17.58 -8.96
CA LEU A 182 3.01 -17.84 -7.93
C LEU A 182 4.01 -18.90 -8.43
N PHE A 183 3.53 -19.99 -9.04
CA PHE A 183 4.40 -20.98 -9.65
C PHE A 183 5.23 -20.40 -10.80
N ALA A 184 4.62 -19.61 -11.69
CA ALA A 184 5.34 -19.00 -12.81
C ALA A 184 6.38 -17.95 -12.38
N ARG A 185 6.14 -17.23 -11.28
CA ARG A 185 7.01 -16.13 -10.79
C ARG A 185 7.96 -16.54 -9.67
N ARG A 186 7.82 -17.73 -9.12
CA ARG A 186 8.59 -18.28 -7.98
C ARG A 186 8.47 -17.46 -6.68
N ALA A 187 7.94 -16.23 -6.72
CA ALA A 187 7.79 -15.37 -5.55
C ALA A 187 6.58 -14.43 -5.67
N ASN A 188 6.04 -14.03 -4.52
CA ASN A 188 5.07 -12.94 -4.41
C ASN A 188 5.82 -11.66 -4.01
N GLN A 189 5.94 -10.71 -4.93
CA GLN A 189 6.64 -9.44 -4.74
C GLN A 189 6.02 -8.62 -3.60
N ALA A 190 4.69 -8.57 -3.55
CA ALA A 190 3.98 -7.91 -2.46
C ALA A 190 4.32 -8.53 -1.09
N ALA A 191 4.45 -9.87 -1.02
CA ALA A 191 4.85 -10.54 0.21
C ALA A 191 6.31 -10.25 0.60
N THR A 192 7.20 -10.13 -0.38
CA THR A 192 8.60 -9.72 -0.13
C THR A 192 8.66 -8.29 0.41
N LEU A 193 7.95 -7.35 -0.23
CA LEU A 193 7.86 -5.97 0.24
C LEU A 193 7.21 -5.87 1.63
N ALA A 194 6.09 -6.57 1.86
CA ALA A 194 5.42 -6.58 3.16
C ALA A 194 6.33 -7.09 4.28
N ARG A 195 7.12 -8.15 4.02
CA ARG A 195 8.08 -8.70 4.97
C ARG A 195 9.18 -7.69 5.31
N GLU A 196 9.75 -7.02 4.30
CA GLU A 196 10.78 -6.01 4.51
C GLU A 196 10.24 -4.76 5.22
N VAL A 197 9.04 -4.27 4.85
CA VAL A 197 8.36 -3.16 5.54
C VAL A 197 8.12 -3.51 7.01
N ALA A 198 7.54 -4.68 7.30
CA ALA A 198 7.29 -5.14 8.65
C ALA A 198 8.59 -5.28 9.47
N ARG A 199 9.66 -5.81 8.85
CA ARG A 199 10.98 -5.93 9.47
C ARG A 199 11.58 -4.57 9.82
N LEU A 200 11.52 -3.61 8.89
CA LEU A 200 12.08 -2.26 9.08
C LEU A 200 11.25 -1.42 10.07
N ALA A 201 9.97 -1.70 10.21
CA ALA A 201 9.08 -1.04 11.16
C ALA A 201 9.01 -1.72 12.53
N ASP A 202 9.77 -2.81 12.76
CA ASP A 202 9.71 -3.66 13.97
C ASP A 202 8.30 -4.21 14.24
N ARG A 203 7.60 -4.61 13.15
CA ARG A 203 6.21 -5.09 13.14
C ARG A 203 6.09 -6.51 12.57
N LYS A 204 7.12 -7.37 12.75
CA LYS A 204 7.15 -8.73 12.18
C LYS A 204 6.01 -9.60 12.68
N ASP A 205 5.60 -9.44 13.93
CA ASP A 205 4.53 -10.21 14.57
C ASP A 205 3.13 -9.85 14.04
N ASP A 206 2.99 -8.64 13.47
CA ASP A 206 1.75 -8.17 12.87
C ASP A 206 1.61 -8.60 11.40
N LEU A 207 2.67 -9.16 10.81
CA LEU A 207 2.65 -9.64 9.42
C LEU A 207 1.92 -10.97 9.30
N VAL A 208 0.91 -11.00 8.43
CA VAL A 208 0.13 -12.21 8.10
C VAL A 208 0.20 -12.45 6.59
N PRO A 209 1.24 -13.16 6.10
CA PRO A 209 1.52 -13.27 4.66
C PRO A 209 0.43 -13.98 3.86
N ASP A 210 -0.34 -14.83 4.50
CA ASP A 210 -1.38 -15.67 3.90
C ASP A 210 -2.81 -15.29 4.33
N LEU A 211 -3.00 -14.06 4.86
CA LEU A 211 -4.29 -13.54 5.29
C LEU A 211 -5.33 -13.56 4.17
N LEU A 212 -4.91 -13.14 2.98
CA LEU A 212 -5.72 -13.07 1.78
C LEU A 212 -5.34 -14.17 0.80
N GLU A 213 -6.34 -14.74 0.15
CA GLU A 213 -6.15 -15.71 -0.92
C GLU A 213 -6.95 -15.34 -2.16
N ARG A 214 -6.39 -15.64 -3.34
CA ARG A 214 -7.07 -15.44 -4.61
C ARG A 214 -7.66 -16.74 -5.07
N VAL A 215 -8.99 -16.86 -4.96
CA VAL A 215 -9.74 -18.09 -5.19
C VAL A 215 -10.05 -18.36 -6.65
N ARG A 216 -10.03 -17.33 -7.51
CA ARG A 216 -10.31 -17.43 -8.92
C ARG A 216 -9.19 -16.85 -9.77
N ALA A 217 -8.78 -17.61 -10.81
CA ALA A 217 -7.91 -17.05 -11.85
C ALA A 217 -8.68 -15.95 -12.60
N THR A 218 -8.08 -14.79 -12.70
CA THR A 218 -8.66 -13.68 -13.47
C THR A 218 -7.80 -13.39 -14.69
N PRO A 219 -8.39 -13.04 -15.84
CA PRO A 219 -7.66 -12.60 -17.02
C PRO A 219 -6.64 -11.50 -16.70
N SER A 220 -5.74 -11.24 -17.65
CA SER A 220 -4.82 -10.11 -17.53
C SER A 220 -5.61 -8.80 -17.46
N GLN A 221 -5.20 -7.91 -16.56
CA GLN A 221 -5.82 -6.58 -16.47
C GLN A 221 -5.23 -5.57 -17.47
N LYS A 222 -4.29 -6.01 -18.31
CA LYS A 222 -3.68 -5.16 -19.34
C LYS A 222 -4.73 -4.78 -20.38
N GLY A 223 -4.89 -3.48 -20.64
CA GLY A 223 -5.86 -2.97 -21.61
C GLY A 223 -7.29 -2.81 -21.07
N LEU A 224 -7.61 -3.28 -19.86
CA LEU A 224 -8.93 -3.10 -19.26
C LEU A 224 -9.09 -1.70 -18.67
N SER A 225 -10.28 -1.12 -18.82
CA SER A 225 -10.72 0.09 -18.12
C SER A 225 -10.76 -0.11 -16.59
N ARG A 226 -11.02 0.95 -15.83
CA ARG A 226 -11.15 0.90 -14.36
C ARG A 226 -12.29 -0.01 -13.93
N ASP A 227 -13.47 0.12 -14.57
CA ASP A 227 -14.67 -0.65 -14.25
C ASP A 227 -14.51 -2.12 -14.60
N GLU A 228 -13.96 -2.42 -15.78
CA GLU A 228 -13.65 -3.79 -16.20
C GLU A 228 -12.66 -4.47 -15.24
N ARG A 229 -11.63 -3.74 -14.75
CA ARG A 229 -10.69 -4.28 -13.75
C ARG A 229 -11.38 -4.57 -12.43
N ARG A 230 -12.34 -3.73 -12.01
CA ARG A 230 -13.12 -3.92 -10.79
C ARG A 230 -14.05 -5.13 -10.93
N ALA A 231 -14.79 -5.22 -12.02
CA ALA A 231 -15.67 -6.35 -12.33
C ALA A 231 -14.89 -7.67 -12.43
N ASN A 232 -13.72 -7.65 -13.08
CA ASN A 232 -12.84 -8.81 -13.22
C ASN A 232 -12.37 -9.35 -11.85
N LEU A 233 -12.25 -8.50 -10.83
CA LEU A 233 -11.77 -8.85 -9.49
C LEU A 233 -12.88 -9.11 -8.47
N ALA A 234 -14.13 -8.82 -8.79
CA ALA A 234 -15.26 -9.06 -7.89
C ALA A 234 -15.31 -10.53 -7.46
N GLY A 235 -15.30 -10.80 -6.15
CA GLY A 235 -15.29 -12.13 -5.57
C GLY A 235 -14.06 -12.99 -5.88
N ALA A 236 -13.00 -12.42 -6.47
CA ALA A 236 -11.77 -13.16 -6.78
C ALA A 236 -10.82 -13.27 -5.59
N ILE A 237 -11.00 -12.44 -4.57
CA ILE A 237 -10.16 -12.40 -3.36
C ILE A 237 -11.06 -12.62 -2.14
N ARG A 238 -10.57 -13.39 -1.18
CA ARG A 238 -11.24 -13.55 0.13
C ARG A 238 -10.21 -13.61 1.26
N VAL A 239 -10.65 -13.36 2.47
CA VAL A 239 -9.88 -13.68 3.67
C VAL A 239 -9.90 -15.19 3.86
N ARG A 240 -8.75 -15.78 4.15
CA ARG A 240 -8.64 -17.22 4.42
C ARG A 240 -9.52 -17.60 5.61
N PRO A 241 -10.44 -18.58 5.52
CA PRO A 241 -11.44 -18.88 6.55
C PRO A 241 -10.85 -19.05 7.95
N ALA A 242 -9.73 -19.75 8.07
CA ALA A 242 -9.04 -19.99 9.34
C ALA A 242 -8.50 -18.70 10.01
N LEU A 243 -8.33 -17.62 9.25
CA LEU A 243 -7.77 -16.35 9.73
C LEU A 243 -8.83 -15.25 9.90
N ARG A 244 -10.10 -15.54 9.58
CA ARG A 244 -11.18 -14.55 9.62
C ARG A 244 -11.35 -13.89 11.01
N ALA A 245 -11.24 -14.66 12.08
CA ALA A 245 -11.32 -14.16 13.44
C ALA A 245 -10.21 -13.14 13.78
N ARG A 246 -9.04 -13.20 13.13
CA ARG A 246 -7.96 -12.24 13.33
C ARG A 246 -8.26 -10.85 12.74
N VAL A 247 -9.20 -10.76 11.80
CA VAL A 247 -9.53 -9.53 11.05
C VAL A 247 -10.58 -8.70 11.77
N ALA A 248 -11.51 -9.35 12.49
CA ALA A 248 -12.65 -8.69 13.11
C ALA A 248 -12.22 -7.52 14.02
N GLY A 249 -12.74 -6.32 13.74
CA GLY A 249 -12.44 -5.09 14.47
C GLY A 249 -11.02 -4.54 14.27
N ARG A 250 -10.20 -5.13 13.42
CA ARG A 250 -8.80 -4.72 13.19
C ARG A 250 -8.66 -3.76 12.02
N ARG A 251 -7.64 -2.91 12.08
CA ARG A 251 -7.16 -2.07 10.99
C ARG A 251 -6.06 -2.83 10.23
N VAL A 252 -6.25 -3.02 8.94
CA VAL A 252 -5.35 -3.86 8.13
C VAL A 252 -4.65 -3.02 7.09
N LEU A 253 -3.31 -3.11 7.02
CA LEU A 253 -2.50 -2.54 5.95
C LEU A 253 -2.26 -3.60 4.87
N VAL A 254 -2.73 -3.34 3.65
CA VAL A 254 -2.46 -4.18 2.49
C VAL A 254 -1.29 -3.61 1.71
N VAL A 255 -0.29 -4.45 1.44
CA VAL A 255 0.94 -4.07 0.71
C VAL A 255 0.91 -4.63 -0.70
N ASP A 256 1.27 -3.80 -1.69
CA ASP A 256 1.38 -4.20 -3.11
C ASP A 256 2.65 -3.62 -3.76
N ASP A 257 2.98 -4.04 -4.98
CA ASP A 257 4.08 -3.48 -5.76
C ASP A 257 3.67 -2.20 -6.51
N VAL A 258 2.47 -2.16 -7.11
CA VAL A 258 1.98 -1.02 -7.89
C VAL A 258 0.50 -0.76 -7.66
N ILE A 259 0.18 0.50 -7.40
CA ILE A 259 -1.19 0.99 -7.48
C ILE A 259 -1.40 1.58 -8.89
N THR A 260 -2.20 0.91 -9.71
CA THR A 260 -2.69 1.46 -10.99
C THR A 260 -4.05 2.13 -10.78
N THR A 261 -5.14 1.46 -11.08
CA THR A 261 -6.50 1.93 -10.77
C THR A 261 -6.90 1.72 -9.30
N GLY A 262 -6.12 0.96 -8.53
CA GLY A 262 -6.45 0.54 -7.18
C GLY A 262 -7.44 -0.62 -7.10
N ALA A 263 -7.84 -1.23 -8.23
CA ALA A 263 -8.84 -2.30 -8.25
C ALA A 263 -8.46 -3.53 -7.42
N THR A 264 -7.18 -3.96 -7.47
CA THR A 264 -6.71 -5.10 -6.64
C THR A 264 -6.79 -4.79 -5.16
N LEU A 265 -6.34 -3.62 -4.75
CA LEU A 265 -6.38 -3.18 -3.35
C LEU A 265 -7.81 -2.95 -2.87
N SER A 266 -8.71 -2.46 -3.75
CA SER A 266 -10.14 -2.34 -3.43
C SER A 266 -10.78 -3.72 -3.23
N ALA A 267 -10.49 -4.70 -4.08
CA ALA A 267 -10.98 -6.06 -3.90
C ALA A 267 -10.44 -6.73 -2.62
N CYS A 268 -9.19 -6.45 -2.24
CA CYS A 268 -8.65 -6.87 -0.93
C CYS A 268 -9.39 -6.18 0.23
N ALA A 269 -9.67 -4.88 0.09
CA ALA A 269 -10.39 -4.11 1.11
C ALA A 269 -11.83 -4.59 1.28
N ASP A 270 -12.52 -4.91 0.19
CA ASP A 270 -13.87 -5.47 0.22
C ASP A 270 -13.89 -6.81 0.97
N ALA A 271 -12.98 -7.72 0.62
CA ALA A 271 -12.85 -9.01 1.29
C ALA A 271 -12.51 -8.88 2.80
N LEU A 272 -11.67 -7.90 3.17
CA LEU A 272 -11.34 -7.64 4.57
C LEU A 272 -12.52 -7.04 5.33
N ARG A 273 -13.30 -6.15 4.72
CA ARG A 273 -14.52 -5.58 5.33
C ARG A 273 -15.59 -6.64 5.52
N GLU A 274 -15.79 -7.53 4.55
CA GLU A 274 -16.68 -8.69 4.67
C GLU A 274 -16.27 -9.63 5.82
N ALA A 275 -14.98 -9.66 6.14
CA ALA A 275 -14.44 -10.39 7.29
C ALA A 275 -14.52 -9.59 8.59
N GLY A 276 -15.04 -8.36 8.59
CA GLY A 276 -15.23 -7.50 9.76
C GLY A 276 -14.07 -6.58 10.09
N ALA A 277 -13.17 -6.28 9.15
CA ALA A 277 -12.11 -5.27 9.36
C ALA A 277 -12.72 -3.90 9.68
N ALA A 278 -12.16 -3.21 10.68
CA ALA A 278 -12.59 -1.87 11.06
C ALA A 278 -12.19 -0.83 10.00
N GLU A 279 -10.98 -0.98 9.45
CA GLU A 279 -10.44 -0.07 8.44
C GLU A 279 -9.38 -0.79 7.61
N VAL A 280 -9.23 -0.39 6.34
CA VAL A 280 -8.22 -0.96 5.44
C VAL A 280 -7.40 0.16 4.82
N PHE A 281 -6.09 0.06 4.97
CA PHE A 281 -5.10 0.93 4.35
C PHE A 281 -4.36 0.20 3.23
N ALA A 282 -3.74 0.95 2.34
CA ALA A 282 -2.92 0.41 1.26
C ALA A 282 -1.54 1.08 1.21
N LEU A 283 -0.51 0.31 0.91
CA LEU A 283 0.86 0.80 0.73
C LEU A 283 1.50 0.11 -0.45
N ALA A 284 2.07 0.86 -1.38
CA ALA A 284 2.74 0.30 -2.55
C ALA A 284 4.12 0.92 -2.78
N LEU A 285 4.95 0.23 -3.58
CA LEU A 285 6.21 0.79 -4.03
C LEU A 285 5.97 1.92 -5.03
N ALA A 286 5.08 1.71 -6.02
CA ALA A 286 4.87 2.70 -7.07
C ALA A 286 3.38 3.00 -7.32
N ARG A 287 3.11 4.23 -7.78
CA ARG A 287 1.80 4.72 -8.19
C ARG A 287 1.82 5.06 -9.67
N ALA A 288 0.95 4.43 -10.46
CA ALA A 288 0.71 4.88 -11.81
C ALA A 288 -0.17 6.15 -11.76
N VAL A 289 0.35 7.21 -12.32
CA VAL A 289 -0.36 8.47 -12.53
C VAL A 289 -0.80 8.49 -14.00
N PRO A 290 -2.02 8.89 -14.34
CA PRO A 290 -2.35 9.19 -15.73
C PRO A 290 -1.36 10.23 -16.24
N GLU A 291 -0.84 10.08 -17.44
CA GLU A 291 -0.07 11.16 -18.08
C GLU A 291 -0.95 12.42 -18.06
N PRO A 292 -0.44 13.57 -17.58
CA PRO A 292 -1.12 14.82 -17.84
C PRO A 292 -1.26 14.90 -19.37
N PHE A 293 -2.47 15.12 -19.85
CA PHE A 293 -2.85 15.17 -21.26
C PHE A 293 -1.65 15.53 -22.12
N ALA A 294 -1.17 14.59 -22.95
CA ALA A 294 -0.37 14.95 -24.08
C ALA A 294 -1.20 16.01 -24.81
N GLU A 295 -0.70 17.24 -24.85
CA GLU A 295 -1.28 18.23 -25.74
C GLU A 295 -1.34 17.54 -27.10
N ASP A 296 -2.58 17.28 -27.56
CA ASP A 296 -2.80 16.88 -28.93
C ASP A 296 -2.11 17.96 -29.76
N ASP A 297 -0.95 17.64 -30.33
CA ASP A 297 -0.41 18.35 -31.45
C ASP A 297 -1.50 18.34 -32.52
N ALA A 298 -2.34 19.37 -32.48
CA ALA A 298 -3.26 19.66 -33.56
C ALA A 298 -2.42 19.99 -34.81
N PRO A 299 -2.83 19.50 -35.98
CA PRO A 299 -2.09 19.59 -37.23
C PRO A 299 -1.92 21.02 -37.71
#